data_5cfa885c1fb0c0b012f71cd95ce3befd
#
_entry.id   5cfa885c1fb0c0b012f71cd95ce3befd
#
_cell.length_a   1.000
_cell.length_b   1.000
_cell.length_c   1.000
_cell.angle_alpha   90.00
_cell.angle_beta   90.00
_cell.angle_gamma   90.00
#
_symmetry.space_group_name_H-M   'P 1'
#
loop_
_entity.id
_entity.type
_entity.pdbx_description
1 polymer ?
#
loop_
_entity_poly.entity_id
_entity_poly.type
_entity_poly.pdbx_seq_one_letter_code
_entity_poly.pdbx_strand_id
1 'polypeptide(L)'
;MEEMIQNPYDLFAENQETYEEAVKKSVSESQSFQRTKHFRIDSVGTYPVRILPLAPTKQADGNYLLERKGYEYPIKTQVLKLDNPRSTGKKDKQLFVNVCHSSYAGLSVDLIDTYLQVAEDKYGDDEKLMKKIKGSGFEGGIKWNSQRAMYVLDLANRSEGIQLLTLSYSQYKDLEDRKLAIWKKLLEKNPKCLCPISSVNDAFPVEITRKEENKKTTYTFNIDTLSGADPLSEEEIKALLETQRIPSAIYRYSRFHLEATIEFLKQYDVKMEMDVMSSKEIEEAIEKIKMELPADDKSHFSFDKKERNDNDNDATSDNDLDSLWDIWENLNERGIGDKSEEGQELRDAIREFIDTNELNVRVTRNKTNEDLLTDIEDALEVAKNSN
;
A
#
# COMPACT_ATOMS: atom_id res chain seq x y z
N MET A 1 22.94 -21.08 32.91
CA MET A 1 21.62 -21.21 32.26
C MET A 1 21.87 -20.90 30.79
N GLU A 2 21.97 -21.93 29.99
CA GLU A 2 22.11 -21.78 28.53
C GLU A 2 20.83 -21.22 27.99
N GLU A 3 20.88 -20.06 27.36
CA GLU A 3 19.78 -19.54 26.54
C GLU A 3 19.55 -20.56 25.44
N MET A 4 18.41 -21.24 25.48
CA MET A 4 17.96 -22.05 24.35
C MET A 4 17.70 -21.08 23.20
N ILE A 5 18.62 -21.08 22.24
CA ILE A 5 18.41 -20.41 20.95
C ILE A 5 17.26 -21.16 20.28
N GLN A 6 16.07 -20.57 20.30
CA GLN A 6 14.95 -21.13 19.53
C GLN A 6 15.37 -21.16 18.06
N ASN A 7 15.22 -22.32 17.44
CA ASN A 7 15.48 -22.50 16.03
C ASN A 7 14.62 -21.47 15.27
N PRO A 8 15.19 -20.65 14.36
CA PRO A 8 14.42 -19.67 13.58
C PRO A 8 13.18 -20.26 12.89
N TYR A 9 13.20 -21.56 12.56
CA TYR A 9 12.09 -22.26 11.95
C TYR A 9 10.91 -22.49 12.90
N ASP A 10 11.15 -22.55 14.20
CA ASP A 10 10.10 -22.70 15.22
C ASP A 10 9.36 -21.38 15.46
N LEU A 11 9.94 -20.24 15.04
CA LEU A 11 9.33 -18.91 15.15
C LEU A 11 8.12 -18.73 14.23
N PHE A 12 7.95 -19.59 13.24
CA PHE A 12 6.75 -19.63 12.38
C PHE A 12 5.65 -20.55 12.93
N ALA A 13 5.84 -21.17 14.08
CA ALA A 13 4.85 -21.95 14.82
C ALA A 13 4.16 -21.11 15.91
N GLU A 14 2.96 -21.47 16.30
CA GLU A 14 1.97 -20.67 17.04
C GLU A 14 2.42 -20.12 18.41
N ASN A 15 2.13 -18.82 18.68
CA ASN A 15 2.18 -18.18 20.01
C ASN A 15 0.98 -17.22 20.22
N GLN A 16 0.59 -16.94 21.47
CA GLN A 16 -0.56 -16.11 21.86
C GLN A 16 -0.15 -14.79 22.57
N GLU A 17 -0.84 -13.68 22.29
CA GLU A 17 -0.60 -12.33 22.84
C GLU A 17 -1.86 -11.68 23.44
N THR A 18 -1.70 -10.65 24.26
CA THR A 18 -2.76 -9.86 24.86
C THR A 18 -3.02 -8.54 24.14
N TYR A 19 -4.31 -8.12 24.08
CA TYR A 19 -4.83 -6.95 23.35
C TYR A 19 -4.21 -5.60 23.78
N GLU A 20 -3.87 -5.43 25.06
CA GLU A 20 -3.36 -4.15 25.61
C GLU A 20 -1.95 -3.80 25.14
N GLU A 21 -1.13 -4.78 24.81
CA GLU A 21 0.24 -4.61 24.32
C GLU A 21 0.25 -4.19 22.84
N ALA A 22 -0.69 -4.71 22.05
CA ALA A 22 -0.86 -4.34 20.65
C ALA A 22 -1.24 -2.87 20.48
N VAL A 23 -2.10 -2.34 21.37
CA VAL A 23 -2.54 -0.93 21.35
C VAL A 23 -1.40 0.02 21.71
N LYS A 24 -0.59 -0.29 22.74
CA LYS A 24 0.57 0.56 23.12
C LYS A 24 1.64 0.63 22.02
N LYS A 25 1.82 -0.45 21.29
CA LYS A 25 2.84 -0.56 20.25
C LYS A 25 2.44 0.18 18.98
N SER A 26 1.17 0.16 18.58
CA SER A 26 0.66 0.91 17.42
C SER A 26 0.83 2.42 17.58
N VAL A 27 0.79 2.93 18.83
CA VAL A 27 1.01 4.35 19.15
C VAL A 27 2.49 4.76 19.10
N SER A 28 3.42 3.85 19.47
CA SER A 28 4.87 4.14 19.45
C SER A 28 5.51 3.94 18.08
N GLU A 29 4.96 3.08 17.23
CA GLU A 29 5.45 2.82 15.87
C GLU A 29 5.04 3.90 14.85
N SER A 30 4.12 4.78 15.20
CA SER A 30 3.73 5.92 14.34
C SER A 30 4.84 6.96 14.17
N GLN A 31 5.94 6.86 14.93
CA GLN A 31 7.04 7.83 14.92
C GLN A 31 8.22 7.47 14.00
N SER A 32 8.28 6.25 13.46
CA SER A 32 9.32 5.88 12.48
C SER A 32 8.73 5.07 11.33
N PHE A 33 8.10 5.74 10.40
CA PHE A 33 7.59 5.10 9.19
C PHE A 33 8.75 4.87 8.22
N GLN A 34 9.38 3.69 8.26
CA GLN A 34 10.25 3.24 7.17
C GLN A 34 9.36 2.81 6.00
N ARG A 35 9.51 3.50 4.89
CA ARG A 35 8.76 3.17 3.67
C ARG A 35 9.23 1.82 3.13
N THR A 36 8.32 0.87 3.00
CA THR A 36 8.66 -0.43 2.45
C THR A 36 8.83 -0.31 0.93
N LYS A 37 9.96 -0.80 0.41
CA LYS A 37 10.23 -0.83 -1.03
C LYS A 37 9.16 -1.66 -1.76
N HIS A 38 8.59 -1.11 -2.83
CA HIS A 38 7.60 -1.81 -3.65
C HIS A 38 8.26 -2.55 -4.80
N PHE A 39 7.87 -3.81 -5.00
CA PHE A 39 8.22 -4.58 -6.19
C PHE A 39 7.35 -4.14 -7.36
N ARG A 40 7.96 -3.67 -8.43
CA ARG A 40 7.26 -3.08 -9.56
C ARG A 40 7.42 -3.89 -10.83
N ILE A 41 6.36 -3.90 -11.62
CA ILE A 41 6.30 -4.58 -12.91
C ILE A 41 5.99 -3.52 -13.98
N ASP A 42 6.98 -2.70 -14.30
CA ASP A 42 6.80 -1.45 -15.05
C ASP A 42 6.86 -1.63 -16.57
N SER A 43 7.54 -2.68 -17.05
CA SER A 43 7.72 -2.90 -18.46
C SER A 43 7.23 -4.29 -18.90
N VAL A 44 7.05 -4.48 -20.20
CA VAL A 44 6.82 -5.82 -20.78
C VAL A 44 8.04 -6.70 -20.49
N GLY A 45 7.81 -7.88 -19.90
CA GLY A 45 8.88 -8.78 -19.50
C GLY A 45 8.41 -9.87 -18.54
N THR A 46 9.36 -10.68 -18.09
CA THR A 46 9.15 -11.72 -17.09
C THR A 46 9.98 -11.41 -15.86
N TYR A 47 9.32 -11.42 -14.71
CA TYR A 47 9.84 -11.03 -13.41
C TYR A 47 9.79 -12.25 -12.49
N PRO A 48 10.93 -12.91 -12.25
CA PRO A 48 11.00 -14.04 -11.33
C PRO A 48 11.05 -13.53 -9.89
N VAL A 49 10.12 -14.00 -9.05
CA VAL A 49 10.04 -13.61 -7.63
C VAL A 49 9.97 -14.83 -6.72
N ARG A 50 10.48 -14.66 -5.50
CA ARG A 50 10.29 -15.56 -4.37
C ARG A 50 9.25 -14.97 -3.44
N ILE A 51 8.04 -15.54 -3.41
CA ILE A 51 6.97 -15.11 -2.50
C ILE A 51 7.33 -15.57 -1.08
N LEU A 52 7.20 -14.67 -0.10
CA LEU A 52 7.53 -14.93 1.29
C LEU A 52 6.29 -15.28 2.12
N PRO A 53 6.41 -16.13 3.15
CA PRO A 53 5.32 -16.34 4.10
C PRO A 53 5.10 -15.06 4.92
N LEU A 54 3.89 -14.88 5.44
CA LEU A 54 3.64 -13.85 6.44
C LEU A 54 4.48 -14.14 7.69
N ALA A 55 5.26 -13.16 8.11
CA ALA A 55 6.10 -13.29 9.28
C ALA A 55 5.28 -13.16 10.57
N PRO A 56 5.65 -13.92 11.62
CA PRO A 56 5.14 -13.67 12.97
C PRO A 56 5.68 -12.34 13.49
N THR A 57 4.87 -11.66 14.30
CA THR A 57 5.23 -10.38 14.91
C THR A 57 5.89 -10.60 16.28
N LYS A 58 7.06 -10.01 16.50
CA LYS A 58 7.73 -10.05 17.80
C LYS A 58 6.96 -9.18 18.80
N GLN A 59 6.68 -9.74 19.95
CA GLN A 59 5.94 -9.09 21.02
C GLN A 59 6.90 -8.44 22.06
N ALA A 60 6.36 -7.58 22.92
CA ALA A 60 7.15 -6.90 23.94
C ALA A 60 7.81 -7.86 24.94
N ASP A 61 7.22 -9.03 25.16
CA ASP A 61 7.77 -10.11 26.00
C ASP A 61 8.84 -10.96 25.32
N GLY A 62 9.16 -10.65 24.02
CA GLY A 62 10.14 -11.38 23.23
C GLY A 62 9.56 -12.57 22.46
N ASN A 63 8.33 -12.96 22.71
CA ASN A 63 7.63 -14.03 21.98
C ASN A 63 7.18 -13.56 20.59
N TYR A 64 6.72 -14.49 19.76
CA TYR A 64 6.22 -14.21 18.41
C TYR A 64 4.77 -14.61 18.28
N LEU A 65 3.95 -13.72 17.69
CA LEU A 65 2.55 -13.97 17.37
C LEU A 65 2.36 -14.10 15.86
N LEU A 66 1.78 -15.22 15.40
CA LEU A 66 1.34 -15.38 14.02
C LEU A 66 -0.14 -15.00 13.90
N GLU A 67 -0.41 -13.76 13.50
CA GLU A 67 -1.78 -13.24 13.38
C GLU A 67 -2.55 -13.85 12.21
N ARG A 68 -1.84 -14.20 11.14
CA ARG A 68 -2.43 -14.74 9.93
C ARG A 68 -1.53 -15.78 9.30
N LYS A 69 -2.09 -16.91 8.89
CA LYS A 69 -1.38 -17.95 8.12
C LYS A 69 -1.41 -17.61 6.63
N GLY A 70 -0.37 -18.00 5.91
CA GLY A 70 -0.27 -17.84 4.46
C GLY A 70 0.83 -16.88 4.03
N TYR A 71 0.62 -16.21 2.92
CA TYR A 71 1.62 -15.34 2.30
C TYR A 71 1.02 -14.01 1.81
N GLU A 72 -0.28 -13.84 1.87
CA GLU A 72 -0.98 -12.68 1.33
C GLU A 72 -1.81 -11.97 2.40
N TYR A 73 -1.98 -10.68 2.23
CA TYR A 73 -2.84 -9.85 3.05
C TYR A 73 -3.90 -9.16 2.18
N PRO A 74 -5.21 -9.34 2.49
CA PRO A 74 -6.27 -8.68 1.75
C PRO A 74 -6.29 -7.19 2.06
N ILE A 75 -6.33 -6.37 1.03
CA ILE A 75 -6.39 -4.94 1.15
C ILE A 75 -7.55 -4.36 0.33
N LYS A 76 -8.14 -3.29 0.83
CA LYS A 76 -9.15 -2.50 0.13
C LYS A 76 -8.64 -1.08 0.00
N THR A 77 -8.50 -0.62 -1.21
CA THR A 77 -8.04 0.73 -1.53
C THR A 77 -9.01 1.43 -2.47
N GLN A 78 -8.97 2.74 -2.49
CA GLN A 78 -9.68 3.56 -3.46
C GLN A 78 -8.84 4.78 -3.81
N VAL A 79 -8.91 5.22 -5.06
CA VAL A 79 -8.32 6.47 -5.51
C VAL A 79 -9.43 7.50 -5.61
N LEU A 80 -9.44 8.46 -4.71
CA LEU A 80 -10.39 9.56 -4.71
C LEU A 80 -9.97 10.57 -5.77
N LYS A 81 -10.82 10.81 -6.74
CA LYS A 81 -10.61 11.83 -7.77
C LYS A 81 -11.43 13.06 -7.41
N LEU A 82 -10.75 14.08 -6.92
CA LEU A 82 -11.35 15.33 -6.48
C LEU A 82 -11.21 16.40 -7.54
N ASP A 83 -12.30 17.06 -7.89
CA ASP A 83 -12.27 18.23 -8.75
C ASP A 83 -11.90 19.47 -7.93
N ASN A 84 -10.85 20.20 -8.34
CA ASN A 84 -10.42 21.41 -7.65
C ASN A 84 -11.28 22.61 -8.08
N PRO A 85 -12.17 23.13 -7.21
CA PRO A 85 -13.09 24.22 -7.58
C PRO A 85 -12.36 25.56 -7.79
N ARG A 86 -11.12 25.69 -7.29
CA ARG A 86 -10.33 26.92 -7.40
C ARG A 86 -9.39 26.92 -8.60
N SER A 87 -9.32 25.81 -9.36
CA SER A 87 -8.43 25.71 -10.51
C SER A 87 -8.86 26.59 -11.67
N THR A 88 -7.99 27.47 -12.11
CA THR A 88 -8.16 28.31 -13.29
C THR A 88 -7.49 27.73 -14.54
N GLY A 89 -6.71 26.65 -14.39
CA GLY A 89 -5.90 26.03 -15.46
C GLY A 89 -6.20 24.56 -15.68
N LYS A 90 -5.56 23.96 -16.68
CA LYS A 90 -5.70 22.51 -16.93
C LYS A 90 -4.89 21.65 -15.92
N LYS A 91 -3.81 22.18 -15.35
CA LYS A 91 -2.83 21.45 -14.56
C LYS A 91 -3.33 21.07 -13.15
N ASP A 92 -4.09 21.94 -12.49
CA ASP A 92 -4.56 21.71 -11.11
C ASP A 92 -6.06 21.38 -11.05
N LYS A 93 -6.61 20.89 -12.15
CA LYS A 93 -8.05 20.65 -12.26
C LYS A 93 -8.53 19.52 -11.38
N GLN A 94 -7.68 18.53 -11.16
CA GLN A 94 -8.03 17.33 -10.40
C GLN A 94 -6.90 16.96 -9.44
N LEU A 95 -7.29 16.53 -8.25
CA LEU A 95 -6.39 15.94 -7.26
C LEU A 95 -6.77 14.48 -7.06
N PHE A 96 -5.76 13.61 -6.96
CA PHE A 96 -5.94 12.20 -6.69
C PHE A 96 -5.41 11.90 -5.28
N VAL A 97 -6.23 11.27 -4.46
CA VAL A 97 -5.87 10.86 -3.10
C VAL A 97 -6.10 9.38 -2.95
N ASN A 98 -5.04 8.64 -2.66
CA ASN A 98 -5.12 7.22 -2.34
C ASN A 98 -5.62 7.05 -0.90
N VAL A 99 -6.67 6.27 -0.72
CA VAL A 99 -7.20 5.94 0.59
C VAL A 99 -7.32 4.44 0.76
N CYS A 100 -7.11 3.98 1.98
CA CYS A 100 -7.38 2.61 2.38
C CYS A 100 -8.67 2.55 3.21
N HIS A 101 -9.24 1.36 3.30
CA HIS A 101 -10.35 1.11 4.21
C HIS A 101 -9.91 1.37 5.67
N SER A 102 -10.65 2.18 6.38
CA SER A 102 -10.32 2.68 7.72
C SER A 102 -10.06 1.60 8.76
N SER A 103 -10.65 0.40 8.61
CA SER A 103 -10.40 -0.75 9.51
C SER A 103 -8.95 -1.20 9.56
N TYR A 104 -8.14 -0.93 8.51
CA TYR A 104 -6.71 -1.28 8.53
C TYR A 104 -5.91 -0.32 9.41
N ALA A 105 -6.43 0.86 9.66
CA ALA A 105 -5.89 1.81 10.64
C ALA A 105 -6.49 1.63 12.04
N GLY A 106 -7.26 0.55 12.26
CA GLY A 106 -7.88 0.25 13.55
C GLY A 106 -9.14 1.03 13.85
N LEU A 107 -9.68 1.80 12.89
CA LEU A 107 -10.92 2.55 13.09
C LEU A 107 -12.13 1.62 13.02
N SER A 108 -13.14 1.91 13.82
CA SER A 108 -14.34 1.09 13.97
C SER A 108 -15.38 1.32 12.88
N VAL A 109 -15.31 2.45 12.15
CA VAL A 109 -16.26 2.86 11.12
C VAL A 109 -15.50 3.28 9.86
N ASP A 110 -16.05 2.95 8.69
CA ASP A 110 -15.56 3.43 7.40
C ASP A 110 -16.57 4.36 6.75
N LEU A 111 -16.12 5.53 6.32
CA LEU A 111 -17.01 6.57 5.78
C LEU A 111 -17.60 6.20 4.42
N ILE A 112 -16.83 5.52 3.55
CA ILE A 112 -17.32 5.08 2.23
C ILE A 112 -18.35 3.95 2.40
N ASP A 113 -18.09 2.99 3.29
CA ASP A 113 -19.05 1.92 3.55
C ASP A 113 -20.35 2.46 4.17
N THR A 114 -20.25 3.43 5.12
CA THR A 114 -21.42 4.12 5.69
C THR A 114 -22.20 4.87 4.60
N TYR A 115 -21.49 5.59 3.73
CA TYR A 115 -22.12 6.28 2.62
C TYR A 115 -22.88 5.34 1.69
N LEU A 116 -22.29 4.20 1.32
CA LEU A 116 -22.92 3.19 0.47
C LEU A 116 -24.18 2.61 1.13
N GLN A 117 -24.16 2.39 2.46
CA GLN A 117 -25.32 1.91 3.20
C GLN A 117 -26.45 2.94 3.20
N VAL A 118 -26.16 4.19 3.52
CA VAL A 118 -27.16 5.28 3.53
C VAL A 118 -27.72 5.54 2.13
N ALA A 119 -26.86 5.45 1.09
CA ALA A 119 -27.31 5.57 -0.29
C ALA A 119 -28.27 4.43 -0.68
N GLU A 120 -28.01 3.20 -0.21
CA GLU A 120 -28.91 2.06 -0.42
C GLU A 120 -30.25 2.25 0.30
N ASP A 121 -30.21 2.74 1.53
CA ASP A 121 -31.45 2.98 2.31
C ASP A 121 -32.32 4.08 1.70
N LYS A 122 -31.70 5.13 1.11
CA LYS A 122 -32.43 6.27 0.50
C LYS A 122 -32.84 6.04 -0.96
N TYR A 123 -31.99 5.36 -1.73
CA TYR A 123 -32.12 5.26 -3.19
C TYR A 123 -32.16 3.81 -3.70
N GLY A 124 -32.34 2.82 -2.82
CA GLY A 124 -32.29 1.40 -3.15
C GLY A 124 -33.26 0.96 -4.24
N ASP A 125 -34.38 1.66 -4.41
CA ASP A 125 -35.39 1.40 -5.45
C ASP A 125 -34.89 1.80 -6.87
N ASP A 126 -33.87 2.66 -6.99
CA ASP A 126 -33.24 2.98 -8.26
C ASP A 126 -32.08 2.01 -8.55
N GLU A 127 -32.41 0.88 -9.14
CA GLU A 127 -31.43 -0.17 -9.50
C GLU A 127 -30.31 0.36 -10.41
N LYS A 128 -30.59 1.32 -11.30
CA LYS A 128 -29.56 1.86 -12.21
C LYS A 128 -28.57 2.73 -11.48
N LEU A 129 -29.05 3.60 -10.60
CA LEU A 129 -28.24 4.44 -9.73
C LEU A 129 -27.38 3.57 -8.83
N MET A 130 -27.99 2.60 -8.13
CA MET A 130 -27.28 1.70 -7.22
C MET A 130 -26.23 0.85 -7.92
N LYS A 131 -26.51 0.35 -9.11
CA LYS A 131 -25.51 -0.37 -9.92
C LYS A 131 -24.30 0.51 -10.26
N LYS A 132 -24.53 1.80 -10.56
CA LYS A 132 -23.45 2.75 -10.85
C LYS A 132 -22.63 3.07 -9.59
N ILE A 133 -23.28 3.38 -8.47
CA ILE A 133 -22.63 3.74 -7.22
C ILE A 133 -21.80 2.56 -6.67
N LYS A 134 -22.37 1.34 -6.68
CA LYS A 134 -21.70 0.11 -6.27
C LYS A 134 -20.71 -0.45 -7.31
N GLY A 135 -20.54 0.24 -8.43
CA GLY A 135 -19.57 -0.07 -9.47
C GLY A 135 -18.13 0.23 -9.05
N SER A 136 -17.17 -0.20 -9.87
CA SER A 136 -15.75 0.14 -9.69
C SER A 136 -15.50 1.64 -9.90
N GLY A 137 -14.42 2.17 -9.32
CA GLY A 137 -14.01 3.55 -9.55
C GLY A 137 -13.77 3.87 -11.04
N PHE A 138 -13.34 2.88 -11.83
CA PHE A 138 -13.18 2.99 -13.28
C PHE A 138 -14.51 3.23 -14.00
N GLU A 139 -15.61 2.68 -13.49
CA GLU A 139 -16.98 2.87 -13.99
C GLU A 139 -17.66 4.09 -13.36
N GLY A 140 -16.96 4.85 -12.55
CA GLY A 140 -17.47 6.01 -11.82
C GLY A 140 -18.23 5.66 -10.55
N GLY A 141 -18.08 4.45 -10.03
CA GLY A 141 -18.58 4.03 -8.72
C GLY A 141 -17.55 4.26 -7.61
N ILE A 142 -17.95 3.99 -6.38
CA ILE A 142 -17.14 4.20 -5.17
C ILE A 142 -16.85 2.91 -4.40
N LYS A 143 -17.09 1.76 -5.01
CA LYS A 143 -16.77 0.47 -4.40
C LYS A 143 -15.28 0.33 -4.17
N TRP A 144 -14.91 -0.19 -3.01
CA TRP A 144 -13.53 -0.54 -2.69
C TRP A 144 -12.91 -1.51 -3.71
N ASN A 145 -11.71 -1.20 -4.16
CA ASN A 145 -10.89 -2.10 -4.96
C ASN A 145 -10.25 -3.14 -4.04
N SER A 146 -10.55 -4.41 -4.29
CA SER A 146 -9.93 -5.51 -3.54
C SER A 146 -8.61 -5.90 -4.19
N GLN A 147 -7.55 -5.86 -3.40
CA GLN A 147 -6.20 -6.25 -3.79
C GLN A 147 -5.63 -7.26 -2.81
N ARG A 148 -4.46 -7.81 -3.11
CA ARG A 148 -3.68 -8.66 -2.23
C ARG A 148 -2.25 -8.16 -2.20
N ALA A 149 -1.76 -7.90 -1.02
CA ALA A 149 -0.39 -7.51 -0.77
C ALA A 149 0.41 -8.70 -0.22
N MET A 150 1.67 -8.83 -0.62
CA MET A 150 2.56 -9.89 -0.19
C MET A 150 4.00 -9.43 -0.27
N TYR A 151 4.86 -9.98 0.57
CA TYR A 151 6.29 -9.77 0.47
C TYR A 151 6.94 -10.72 -0.52
N VAL A 152 7.89 -10.20 -1.28
CA VAL A 152 8.65 -10.94 -2.28
C VAL A 152 10.13 -10.57 -2.24
N LEU A 153 10.96 -11.47 -2.75
CA LEU A 153 12.34 -11.17 -3.17
C LEU A 153 12.38 -11.19 -4.71
N ASP A 154 13.02 -10.19 -5.28
CA ASP A 154 13.34 -10.19 -6.72
C ASP A 154 14.46 -11.19 -6.98
N LEU A 155 14.20 -12.25 -7.73
CA LEU A 155 15.21 -13.25 -8.05
C LEU A 155 16.19 -12.79 -9.13
N ALA A 156 15.86 -11.74 -9.88
CA ALA A 156 16.79 -11.10 -10.79
C ALA A 156 17.79 -10.18 -10.04
N ASN A 157 17.37 -9.62 -8.88
CA ASN A 157 18.21 -8.75 -8.06
C ASN A 157 17.94 -8.97 -6.56
N ARG A 158 18.31 -10.16 -6.06
CA ARG A 158 18.02 -10.60 -4.67
C ARG A 158 18.64 -9.72 -3.59
N SER A 159 19.71 -8.99 -3.94
CA SER A 159 20.38 -8.05 -3.05
C SER A 159 19.52 -6.83 -2.67
N GLU A 160 18.47 -6.54 -3.39
CA GLU A 160 17.52 -5.47 -3.06
C GLU A 160 16.66 -5.77 -1.84
N GLY A 161 16.70 -7.01 -1.35
CA GLY A 161 16.01 -7.43 -0.15
C GLY A 161 14.50 -7.60 -0.35
N ILE A 162 13.76 -7.50 0.75
CA ILE A 162 12.33 -7.74 0.81
C ILE A 162 11.57 -6.55 0.23
N GLN A 163 10.66 -6.83 -0.71
CA GLN A 163 9.83 -5.83 -1.37
C GLN A 163 8.35 -6.19 -1.26
N LEU A 164 7.48 -5.18 -1.32
CA LEU A 164 6.04 -5.35 -1.27
C LEU A 164 5.47 -5.45 -2.68
N LEU A 165 4.83 -6.57 -3.00
CA LEU A 165 4.08 -6.78 -4.23
C LEU A 165 2.58 -6.65 -3.96
N THR A 166 1.89 -5.86 -4.76
CA THR A 166 0.43 -5.74 -4.72
C THR A 166 -0.18 -6.29 -6.01
N LEU A 167 -1.13 -7.19 -5.89
CA LEU A 167 -1.86 -7.80 -6.99
C LEU A 167 -3.35 -7.41 -6.92
N SER A 168 -3.97 -7.13 -8.06
CA SER A 168 -5.42 -7.07 -8.15
C SER A 168 -6.05 -8.42 -7.81
N TYR A 169 -7.32 -8.43 -7.43
CA TYR A 169 -7.98 -9.69 -7.09
C TYR A 169 -7.94 -10.73 -8.23
N SER A 170 -8.08 -10.30 -9.49
CA SER A 170 -8.02 -11.19 -10.64
C SER A 170 -6.63 -11.78 -10.87
N GLN A 171 -5.58 -10.98 -10.69
CA GLN A 171 -4.19 -11.44 -10.77
C GLN A 171 -3.89 -12.44 -9.65
N TYR A 172 -4.25 -12.11 -8.41
CA TYR A 172 -4.13 -13.02 -7.29
C TYR A 172 -4.88 -14.32 -7.52
N LYS A 173 -6.09 -14.26 -8.05
CA LYS A 173 -6.91 -15.45 -8.31
C LYS A 173 -6.26 -16.38 -9.33
N ASP A 174 -5.65 -15.86 -10.40
CA ASP A 174 -4.89 -16.68 -11.37
C ASP A 174 -3.69 -17.37 -10.69
N LEU A 175 -2.92 -16.63 -9.89
CA LEU A 175 -1.81 -17.21 -9.11
C LEU A 175 -2.30 -18.30 -8.14
N GLU A 176 -3.40 -18.04 -7.43
CA GLU A 176 -3.97 -18.97 -6.45
C GLU A 176 -4.44 -20.27 -7.10
N ASP A 177 -5.13 -20.18 -8.23
CA ASP A 177 -5.62 -21.34 -8.96
C ASP A 177 -4.44 -22.22 -9.46
N ARG A 178 -3.37 -21.61 -9.93
CA ARG A 178 -2.15 -22.30 -10.34
C ARG A 178 -1.45 -22.96 -9.15
N LYS A 179 -1.31 -22.23 -8.05
CA LYS A 179 -0.75 -22.76 -6.79
C LYS A 179 -1.52 -24.00 -6.33
N LEU A 180 -2.83 -23.92 -6.26
CA LEU A 180 -3.67 -25.04 -5.81
C LEU A 180 -3.55 -26.26 -6.74
N ALA A 181 -3.50 -26.04 -8.04
CA ALA A 181 -3.35 -27.12 -9.01
C ALA A 181 -2.00 -27.86 -8.87
N ILE A 182 -0.91 -27.12 -8.64
CA ILE A 182 0.42 -27.71 -8.41
C ILE A 182 0.48 -28.37 -7.05
N TRP A 183 -0.01 -27.71 -6.01
CA TRP A 183 0.02 -28.24 -4.65
C TRP A 183 -0.72 -29.56 -4.53
N LYS A 184 -1.88 -29.68 -5.16
CA LYS A 184 -2.60 -30.97 -5.22
C LYS A 184 -1.74 -32.10 -5.79
N LYS A 185 -1.01 -31.87 -6.90
CA LYS A 185 -0.12 -32.87 -7.49
C LYS A 185 1.08 -33.21 -6.60
N LEU A 186 1.61 -32.21 -5.87
CA LEU A 186 2.70 -32.43 -4.94
C LEU A 186 2.26 -33.25 -3.72
N LEU A 187 1.06 -33.00 -3.20
CA LEU A 187 0.46 -33.77 -2.09
C LEU A 187 0.23 -35.25 -2.44
N GLU A 188 -0.04 -35.57 -3.70
CA GLU A 188 -0.13 -36.97 -4.17
C GLU A 188 1.21 -37.72 -4.00
N LYS A 189 2.34 -37.00 -4.13
CA LYS A 189 3.69 -37.56 -3.97
C LYS A 189 4.22 -37.46 -2.55
N ASN A 190 3.92 -36.34 -1.88
CA ASN A 190 4.32 -36.06 -0.51
C ASN A 190 3.14 -35.44 0.27
N PRO A 191 2.40 -36.23 1.06
CA PRO A 191 1.24 -35.76 1.83
C PRO A 191 1.57 -34.64 2.86
N LYS A 192 2.84 -34.44 3.18
CA LYS A 192 3.32 -33.39 4.10
C LYS A 192 3.86 -32.16 3.37
N CYS A 193 3.67 -32.07 2.04
CA CYS A 193 4.14 -30.94 1.25
C CYS A 193 3.50 -29.65 1.75
N LEU A 194 4.34 -28.66 2.09
CA LEU A 194 3.91 -27.32 2.48
C LEU A 194 3.51 -26.50 1.25
N CYS A 195 3.11 -25.24 1.46
CA CYS A 195 2.72 -24.34 0.38
C CYS A 195 3.84 -24.20 -0.67
N PRO A 196 3.60 -24.53 -1.94
CA PRO A 196 4.66 -24.63 -2.95
C PRO A 196 5.20 -23.27 -3.43
N ILE A 197 4.64 -22.15 -2.99
CA ILE A 197 5.10 -20.82 -3.40
C ILE A 197 5.58 -19.94 -2.25
N SER A 198 5.32 -20.34 -0.99
CA SER A 198 5.68 -19.52 0.17
C SER A 198 6.28 -20.30 1.35
N SER A 199 6.45 -21.63 1.25
CA SER A 199 7.18 -22.40 2.25
C SER A 199 8.62 -21.88 2.37
N VAL A 200 9.16 -21.81 3.57
CA VAL A 200 10.54 -21.32 3.81
C VAL A 200 11.57 -22.16 3.05
N ASN A 201 11.39 -23.49 3.03
CA ASN A 201 12.36 -24.43 2.47
C ASN A 201 12.00 -24.95 1.08
N ASP A 202 10.71 -25.15 0.80
CA ASP A 202 10.28 -25.99 -0.33
C ASP A 202 9.49 -25.20 -1.40
N ALA A 203 9.49 -23.86 -1.33
CA ALA A 203 8.75 -23.09 -2.30
C ALA A 203 9.55 -22.86 -3.59
N PHE A 204 8.80 -22.88 -4.69
CA PHE A 204 9.31 -22.66 -6.04
C PHE A 204 9.24 -21.19 -6.41
N PRO A 205 10.14 -20.71 -7.28
CA PRO A 205 10.03 -19.39 -7.89
C PRO A 205 8.69 -19.20 -8.62
N VAL A 206 8.20 -17.96 -8.59
CA VAL A 206 7.03 -17.54 -9.36
C VAL A 206 7.46 -16.53 -10.40
N GLU A 207 7.19 -16.80 -11.67
CA GLU A 207 7.44 -15.90 -12.77
C GLU A 207 6.16 -15.11 -13.08
N ILE A 208 6.26 -13.78 -13.00
CA ILE A 208 5.19 -12.86 -13.36
C ILE A 208 5.52 -12.28 -14.73
N THR A 209 4.74 -12.61 -15.74
CA THR A 209 4.95 -12.09 -17.10
C THR A 209 3.92 -11.00 -17.40
N ARG A 210 4.40 -9.78 -17.64
CA ARG A 210 3.61 -8.66 -18.16
C ARG A 210 3.71 -8.63 -19.67
N LYS A 211 2.56 -8.58 -20.34
CA LYS A 211 2.44 -8.42 -21.80
C LYS A 211 1.54 -7.24 -22.11
N GLU A 212 1.82 -6.60 -23.22
CA GLU A 212 0.96 -5.55 -23.75
C GLU A 212 0.53 -5.90 -25.17
N GLU A 213 -0.76 -6.07 -25.37
CA GLU A 213 -1.37 -6.35 -26.67
C GLU A 213 -2.54 -5.38 -26.92
N ASN A 214 -2.52 -4.68 -28.04
CA ASN A 214 -3.58 -3.72 -28.43
C ASN A 214 -3.86 -2.68 -27.31
N LYS A 215 -2.83 -2.11 -26.68
CA LYS A 215 -2.91 -1.17 -25.55
C LYS A 215 -3.59 -1.75 -24.29
N LYS A 216 -3.70 -3.06 -24.20
CA LYS A 216 -4.20 -3.74 -23.02
C LYS A 216 -3.06 -4.50 -22.35
N THR A 217 -2.80 -4.16 -21.09
CA THR A 217 -1.84 -4.87 -20.26
C THR A 217 -2.47 -6.14 -19.70
N THR A 218 -1.77 -7.25 -19.82
CA THR A 218 -2.16 -8.54 -19.25
C THR A 218 -1.01 -9.14 -18.46
N TYR A 219 -1.34 -9.86 -17.40
CA TYR A 219 -0.38 -10.54 -16.53
C TYR A 219 -0.67 -12.04 -16.53
N THR A 220 0.39 -12.82 -16.56
CA THR A 220 0.32 -14.29 -16.41
C THR A 220 1.32 -14.74 -15.37
N PHE A 221 0.95 -15.76 -14.60
CA PHE A 221 1.79 -16.32 -13.54
C PHE A 221 2.22 -17.72 -13.90
N ASN A 222 3.48 -18.06 -13.67
CA ASN A 222 4.01 -19.40 -13.80
C ASN A 222 4.73 -19.77 -12.51
N ILE A 223 4.52 -20.98 -12.00
CA ILE A 223 5.27 -21.53 -10.86
C ILE A 223 6.32 -22.45 -11.44
N ASP A 224 7.58 -22.06 -11.33
CA ASP A 224 8.70 -22.77 -11.94
C ASP A 224 9.13 -23.96 -11.07
N THR A 225 8.48 -25.09 -11.30
CA THR A 225 8.82 -26.34 -10.62
C THR A 225 10.05 -27.05 -11.21
N LEU A 226 10.59 -26.56 -12.35
CA LEU A 226 11.73 -27.19 -13.03
C LEU A 226 13.06 -26.71 -12.46
N SER A 227 13.15 -25.46 -12.04
CA SER A 227 14.35 -24.91 -11.39
C SER A 227 14.58 -25.47 -9.96
N GLY A 228 13.59 -26.18 -9.43
CA GLY A 228 13.65 -26.70 -8.07
C GLY A 228 13.16 -25.70 -7.02
N ALA A 229 13.18 -26.14 -5.75
CA ALA A 229 12.83 -25.27 -4.63
C ALA A 229 13.93 -24.23 -4.39
N ASP A 230 13.51 -23.03 -3.96
CA ASP A 230 14.37 -21.91 -3.58
C ASP A 230 14.21 -21.61 -2.08
N PRO A 231 15.01 -22.26 -1.21
CA PRO A 231 14.95 -22.04 0.24
C PRO A 231 15.44 -20.64 0.61
N LEU A 232 14.83 -20.06 1.64
CA LEU A 232 15.30 -18.81 2.22
C LEU A 232 16.59 -19.02 3.03
N SER A 233 17.52 -18.08 2.93
CA SER A 233 18.71 -18.07 3.81
C SER A 233 18.35 -17.64 5.22
N GLU A 234 19.26 -17.86 6.17
CA GLU A 234 19.08 -17.40 7.56
C GLU A 234 18.98 -15.88 7.65
N GLU A 235 19.76 -15.16 6.84
CA GLU A 235 19.74 -13.71 6.73
C GLU A 235 18.39 -13.20 6.21
N GLU A 236 17.82 -13.86 5.20
CA GLU A 236 16.52 -13.51 4.65
C GLU A 236 15.37 -13.79 5.64
N ILE A 237 15.45 -14.89 6.38
CA ILE A 237 14.48 -15.19 7.44
C ILE A 237 14.57 -14.12 8.54
N LYS A 238 15.78 -13.73 8.95
CA LYS A 238 15.99 -12.68 9.93
C LYS A 238 15.43 -11.34 9.43
N ALA A 239 15.75 -10.94 8.20
CA ALA A 239 15.21 -9.75 7.57
C ALA A 239 13.68 -9.78 7.51
N LEU A 240 13.07 -10.93 7.19
CA LEU A 240 11.62 -11.09 7.16
C LEU A 240 10.97 -10.89 8.53
N LEU A 241 11.62 -11.36 9.61
CA LEU A 241 11.15 -11.18 10.98
C LEU A 241 11.26 -9.71 11.46
N GLU A 242 12.20 -8.95 10.90
CA GLU A 242 12.41 -7.54 11.18
C GLU A 242 11.56 -6.63 10.25
N THR A 243 11.00 -7.18 9.17
CA THR A 243 10.20 -6.41 8.21
C THR A 243 8.87 -5.98 8.84
N GLN A 244 8.47 -4.76 8.54
CA GLN A 244 7.22 -4.17 9.00
C GLN A 244 6.01 -5.03 8.56
N ARG A 245 4.95 -5.07 9.36
CA ARG A 245 3.72 -5.80 9.00
C ARG A 245 3.05 -5.15 7.80
N ILE A 246 2.53 -5.97 6.88
CA ILE A 246 1.88 -5.48 5.66
C ILE A 246 0.85 -4.37 5.91
N PRO A 247 -0.10 -4.46 6.88
CA PRO A 247 -1.02 -3.35 7.14
C PRO A 247 -0.30 -2.05 7.49
N SER A 248 0.69 -2.12 8.38
CA SER A 248 1.46 -0.96 8.81
C SER A 248 2.38 -0.41 7.71
N ALA A 249 2.83 -1.28 6.80
CA ALA A 249 3.67 -0.89 5.67
C ALA A 249 2.90 -0.15 4.54
N ILE A 250 1.58 -0.36 4.45
CA ILE A 250 0.78 0.17 3.35
C ILE A 250 -0.12 1.31 3.81
N TYR A 251 -0.64 1.28 5.04
CA TYR A 251 -1.79 2.10 5.41
C TYR A 251 -1.52 3.07 6.52
N ARG A 252 -1.63 4.33 6.12
CA ARG A 252 -1.76 5.46 7.01
C ARG A 252 -3.14 6.07 6.77
N TYR A 253 -4.02 6.06 7.75
CA TYR A 253 -5.27 6.78 7.71
C TYR A 253 -5.17 7.95 8.69
N SER A 254 -5.24 9.17 8.20
CA SER A 254 -5.07 10.39 8.95
C SER A 254 -6.28 11.30 8.77
N ARG A 255 -6.32 12.42 9.48
CA ARG A 255 -7.33 13.45 9.28
C ARG A 255 -7.36 13.94 7.82
N PHE A 256 -6.20 14.05 7.17
CA PHE A 256 -6.11 14.36 5.74
C PHE A 256 -6.96 13.41 4.88
N HIS A 257 -6.86 12.10 5.09
CA HIS A 257 -7.61 11.11 4.34
C HIS A 257 -9.12 11.19 4.61
N LEU A 258 -9.49 11.43 5.88
CA LEU A 258 -10.89 11.65 6.26
C LEU A 258 -11.48 12.88 5.54
N GLU A 259 -10.79 14.01 5.60
CA GLU A 259 -11.24 15.27 4.99
C GLU A 259 -11.31 15.17 3.47
N ALA A 260 -10.30 14.53 2.83
CA ALA A 260 -10.33 14.23 1.40
C ALA A 260 -11.53 13.35 1.02
N THR A 261 -11.84 12.34 1.84
CA THR A 261 -12.99 11.46 1.62
C THR A 261 -14.30 12.22 1.75
N ILE A 262 -14.43 13.09 2.76
CA ILE A 262 -15.61 13.95 2.93
C ILE A 262 -15.83 14.84 1.72
N GLU A 263 -14.78 15.49 1.24
CA GLU A 263 -14.86 16.37 0.08
C GLU A 263 -15.22 15.59 -1.18
N PHE A 264 -14.58 14.43 -1.40
CA PHE A 264 -14.90 13.55 -2.51
C PHE A 264 -16.38 13.13 -2.51
N LEU A 265 -16.92 12.71 -1.37
CA LEU A 265 -18.31 12.25 -1.27
C LEU A 265 -19.31 13.41 -1.46
N LYS A 266 -18.98 14.62 -1.02
CA LYS A 266 -19.77 15.83 -1.32
C LYS A 266 -19.82 16.10 -2.83
N GLN A 267 -18.67 16.06 -3.50
CA GLN A 267 -18.62 16.23 -4.96
C GLN A 267 -19.36 15.10 -5.69
N TYR A 268 -19.31 13.89 -5.11
CA TYR A 268 -20.02 12.73 -5.65
C TYR A 268 -21.53 12.88 -5.54
N ASP A 269 -22.06 13.37 -4.40
CA ASP A 269 -23.48 13.70 -4.23
C ASP A 269 -23.97 14.68 -5.30
N VAL A 270 -23.24 15.78 -5.50
CA VAL A 270 -23.57 16.77 -6.54
C VAL A 270 -23.58 16.14 -7.92
N LYS A 271 -22.57 15.33 -8.25
CA LYS A 271 -22.44 14.67 -9.55
C LYS A 271 -23.54 13.65 -9.84
N MET A 272 -24.04 13.00 -8.79
CA MET A 272 -25.05 11.94 -8.87
C MET A 272 -26.45 12.45 -8.56
N GLU A 273 -26.62 13.75 -8.30
CA GLU A 273 -27.87 14.39 -7.89
C GLU A 273 -28.49 13.71 -6.65
N MET A 274 -27.63 13.42 -5.67
CA MET A 274 -28.01 12.78 -4.39
C MET A 274 -27.81 13.72 -3.23
N ASP A 275 -28.35 13.32 -2.07
CA ASP A 275 -28.21 14.01 -0.79
C ASP A 275 -27.95 12.97 0.34
N VAL A 276 -26.83 12.27 0.22
CA VAL A 276 -26.41 11.25 1.19
C VAL A 276 -25.60 11.91 2.33
N MET A 277 -24.72 12.85 1.97
CA MET A 277 -23.81 13.50 2.91
C MET A 277 -24.51 14.35 3.99
N SER A 278 -25.75 14.77 3.77
CA SER A 278 -26.56 15.49 4.78
C SER A 278 -27.20 14.59 5.83
N SER A 279 -27.01 13.27 5.76
CA SER A 279 -27.64 12.30 6.63
C SER A 279 -26.98 12.29 8.01
N LYS A 280 -27.78 12.07 9.04
CA LYS A 280 -27.33 12.00 10.43
C LYS A 280 -26.31 10.86 10.65
N GLU A 281 -26.50 9.73 9.99
CA GLU A 281 -25.62 8.59 10.04
C GLU A 281 -24.21 8.94 9.53
N ILE A 282 -24.12 9.78 8.52
CA ILE A 282 -22.84 10.29 7.99
C ILE A 282 -22.18 11.24 8.98
N GLU A 283 -22.94 12.17 9.57
CA GLU A 283 -22.41 13.07 10.60
C GLU A 283 -21.87 12.28 11.81
N GLU A 284 -22.63 11.30 12.29
CA GLU A 284 -22.23 10.43 13.40
C GLU A 284 -20.97 9.61 13.05
N ALA A 285 -20.86 9.10 11.80
CA ALA A 285 -19.68 8.38 11.35
C ALA A 285 -18.43 9.28 11.29
N ILE A 286 -18.55 10.49 10.76
CA ILE A 286 -17.46 11.47 10.71
C ILE A 286 -16.96 11.81 12.11
N GLU A 287 -17.87 12.12 13.04
CA GLU A 287 -17.48 12.45 14.42
C GLU A 287 -16.83 11.26 15.14
N LYS A 288 -17.30 10.05 14.89
CA LYS A 288 -16.71 8.86 15.48
C LYS A 288 -15.30 8.62 14.95
N ILE A 289 -15.08 8.74 13.64
CA ILE A 289 -13.75 8.62 13.05
C ILE A 289 -12.81 9.69 13.60
N LYS A 290 -13.25 10.95 13.73
CA LYS A 290 -12.46 12.04 14.32
C LYS A 290 -12.05 11.75 15.77
N MET A 291 -12.91 11.12 16.55
CA MET A 291 -12.60 10.74 17.93
C MET A 291 -11.61 9.57 18.03
N GLU A 292 -11.63 8.69 17.06
CA GLU A 292 -10.74 7.53 17.02
C GLU A 292 -9.36 7.84 16.40
N LEU A 293 -9.25 8.93 15.61
CA LEU A 293 -7.97 9.40 15.10
C LEU A 293 -7.08 9.96 16.22
N PRO A 294 -5.73 9.85 16.10
CA PRO A 294 -4.81 10.40 17.07
C PRO A 294 -5.07 11.89 17.33
N ALA A 295 -5.03 12.30 18.60
CA ALA A 295 -5.32 13.70 19.00
C ALA A 295 -4.25 14.70 18.50
N ASP A 296 -3.04 14.21 18.22
CA ASP A 296 -1.91 14.95 17.68
C ASP A 296 -1.87 14.99 16.14
N ASP A 297 -2.81 14.31 15.47
CA ASP A 297 -2.93 14.36 14.03
C ASP A 297 -3.37 15.75 13.55
N LYS A 298 -2.41 16.53 13.07
CA LYS A 298 -2.60 17.89 12.54
C LYS A 298 -2.73 17.92 11.02
N SER A 299 -2.73 16.76 10.36
CA SER A 299 -2.82 16.69 8.91
C SER A 299 -4.17 17.20 8.42
N HIS A 300 -4.19 18.11 7.46
CA HIS A 300 -5.39 18.68 6.86
C HIS A 300 -5.40 18.54 5.35
N PHE A 301 -6.59 18.29 4.80
CA PHE A 301 -6.80 18.29 3.38
C PHE A 301 -7.04 19.71 2.87
N SER A 302 -6.30 20.12 1.84
CA SER A 302 -6.54 21.36 1.10
C SER A 302 -6.24 21.16 -0.37
N PHE A 303 -6.93 21.88 -1.26
CA PHE A 303 -6.56 21.96 -2.67
C PHE A 303 -5.32 22.85 -2.90
N ASP A 304 -5.01 23.74 -1.98
CA ASP A 304 -3.85 24.62 -2.07
C ASP A 304 -2.62 24.00 -1.41
N LYS A 305 -1.54 23.85 -2.17
CA LYS A 305 -0.26 23.32 -1.65
C LYS A 305 0.28 24.14 -0.46
N LYS A 306 -0.03 25.44 -0.40
CA LYS A 306 0.40 26.34 0.70
C LYS A 306 -0.35 26.15 2.01
N GLU A 307 -1.64 25.79 1.96
CA GLU A 307 -2.43 25.55 3.17
C GLU A 307 -2.14 24.21 3.84
N ARG A 308 -1.47 23.28 3.13
CA ARG A 308 -1.07 22.00 3.71
C ARG A 308 0.05 22.11 4.74
N ASN A 309 0.81 23.24 4.73
CA ASN A 309 2.07 23.40 5.48
C ASN A 309 2.06 24.45 6.59
N ASP A 310 0.95 25.14 6.90
CA ASP A 310 1.00 26.33 7.76
C ASP A 310 1.02 26.06 9.28
N ASN A 311 1.13 24.82 9.76
CA ASN A 311 1.17 24.54 11.21
C ASN A 311 2.23 23.55 11.72
N ASP A 312 3.17 23.10 10.91
CA ASP A 312 4.27 22.23 11.35
C ASP A 312 5.63 22.93 11.22
N ASN A 313 5.98 23.72 12.22
CA ASN A 313 7.33 24.29 12.33
C ASN A 313 8.37 23.32 12.88
N ASP A 314 8.11 21.99 12.94
CA ASP A 314 9.09 21.04 13.51
C ASP A 314 9.18 19.67 12.80
N ALA A 315 8.57 19.48 11.59
CA ALA A 315 8.70 18.24 10.82
C ALA A 315 8.59 18.49 9.31
N THR A 316 9.32 19.47 8.78
CA THR A 316 9.07 20.05 7.45
C THR A 316 9.66 19.30 6.28
N SER A 317 10.46 18.24 6.48
CA SER A 317 11.11 17.56 5.35
C SER A 317 10.42 16.26 4.87
N ASP A 318 9.78 15.53 5.77
CA ASP A 318 9.24 14.21 5.44
C ASP A 318 7.87 14.27 4.71
N ASN A 319 7.02 15.28 4.99
CA ASN A 319 5.68 15.38 4.40
C ASN A 319 5.68 15.80 2.93
N ASP A 320 6.62 16.61 2.50
CA ASP A 320 6.77 17.03 1.10
C ASP A 320 7.37 15.91 0.24
N LEU A 321 8.26 15.11 0.79
CA LEU A 321 8.84 13.96 0.11
C LEU A 321 7.80 12.87 -0.13
N ASP A 322 6.94 12.59 0.85
CA ASP A 322 5.83 11.65 0.70
C ASP A 322 4.89 12.06 -0.43
N SER A 323 4.62 13.36 -0.57
CA SER A 323 3.81 13.89 -1.68
C SER A 323 4.46 13.66 -3.04
N LEU A 324 5.77 13.81 -3.14
CA LEU A 324 6.52 13.56 -4.39
C LEU A 324 6.49 12.07 -4.76
N TRP A 325 6.60 11.19 -3.77
CA TRP A 325 6.45 9.76 -3.96
C TRP A 325 5.04 9.38 -4.42
N ASP A 326 3.99 9.96 -3.83
CA ASP A 326 2.61 9.72 -4.22
C ASP A 326 2.33 10.15 -5.67
N ILE A 327 2.89 11.29 -6.09
CA ILE A 327 2.80 11.75 -7.49
C ILE A 327 3.51 10.75 -8.41
N TRP A 328 4.73 10.34 -8.05
CA TRP A 328 5.49 9.40 -8.85
C TRP A 328 4.77 8.04 -8.93
N GLU A 329 4.21 7.53 -7.84
CA GLU A 329 3.42 6.30 -7.82
C GLU A 329 2.22 6.37 -8.75
N ASN A 330 1.48 7.48 -8.71
CA ASN A 330 0.33 7.71 -9.59
C ASN A 330 0.74 7.72 -11.07
N LEU A 331 1.81 8.42 -11.41
CA LEU A 331 2.33 8.48 -12.78
C LEU A 331 2.74 7.09 -13.27
N ASN A 332 3.42 6.36 -12.42
CA ASN A 332 3.90 5.03 -12.73
C ASN A 332 2.77 4.00 -12.86
N GLU A 333 1.75 4.04 -12.00
CA GLU A 333 0.54 3.22 -12.14
C GLU A 333 -0.19 3.47 -13.47
N ARG A 334 -0.14 4.70 -13.97
CA ARG A 334 -0.70 5.11 -15.27
C ARG A 334 0.21 4.75 -16.46
N GLY A 335 1.42 4.22 -16.22
CA GLY A 335 2.42 3.91 -17.24
C GLY A 335 3.04 5.17 -17.87
N ILE A 336 3.02 6.27 -17.15
CA ILE A 336 3.57 7.57 -17.58
C ILE A 336 5.04 7.63 -17.18
N GLY A 337 5.95 7.62 -18.15
CA GLY A 337 7.39 7.64 -17.90
C GLY A 337 7.94 9.05 -17.65
N ASP A 338 9.17 9.12 -17.10
CA ASP A 338 9.89 10.36 -16.74
C ASP A 338 10.04 11.37 -17.87
N LYS A 339 9.95 10.93 -19.13
CA LYS A 339 10.11 11.81 -20.32
C LYS A 339 8.80 12.43 -20.78
N SER A 340 7.68 12.04 -20.20
CA SER A 340 6.37 12.66 -20.45
C SER A 340 6.32 14.08 -19.88
N GLU A 341 5.34 14.87 -20.25
CA GLU A 341 5.13 16.22 -19.69
C GLU A 341 4.90 16.12 -18.16
N GLU A 342 4.05 15.19 -17.71
CA GLU A 342 3.76 14.96 -16.30
C GLU A 342 4.97 14.42 -15.53
N GLY A 343 5.79 13.54 -16.15
CA GLY A 343 7.05 13.05 -15.57
C GLY A 343 8.11 14.14 -15.41
N GLN A 344 8.15 15.13 -16.34
CA GLN A 344 9.03 16.28 -16.21
C GLN A 344 8.53 17.27 -15.14
N GLU A 345 7.22 17.44 -14.98
CA GLU A 345 6.65 18.24 -13.90
C GLU A 345 7.01 17.69 -12.53
N LEU A 346 6.92 16.35 -12.35
CA LEU A 346 7.41 15.72 -11.13
C LEU A 346 8.90 15.97 -10.93
N ARG A 347 9.70 15.87 -11.98
CA ARG A 347 11.15 16.12 -11.91
C ARG A 347 11.48 17.55 -11.50
N ASP A 348 10.70 18.51 -11.94
CA ASP A 348 10.87 19.91 -11.55
C ASP A 348 10.46 20.13 -10.08
N ALA A 349 9.40 19.45 -9.60
CA ALA A 349 9.03 19.47 -8.20
C ALA A 349 10.09 18.80 -7.29
N ILE A 350 10.74 17.71 -7.76
CA ILE A 350 11.86 17.07 -7.07
C ILE A 350 13.04 18.05 -6.95
N ARG A 351 13.36 18.80 -8.00
CA ARG A 351 14.43 19.85 -7.95
C ARG A 351 14.10 20.93 -6.94
N GLU A 352 12.87 21.45 -6.99
CA GLU A 352 12.43 22.47 -6.05
C GLU A 352 12.54 21.98 -4.59
N PHE A 353 12.21 20.71 -4.35
CA PHE A 353 12.37 20.09 -3.04
C PHE A 353 13.83 20.01 -2.60
N ILE A 354 14.74 19.56 -3.47
CA ILE A 354 16.18 19.49 -3.20
C ILE A 354 16.74 20.87 -2.87
N ASP A 355 16.39 21.88 -3.67
CA ASP A 355 16.87 23.26 -3.52
C ASP A 355 16.31 23.89 -2.22
N THR A 356 15.02 23.67 -1.91
CA THR A 356 14.38 24.23 -0.71
C THR A 356 14.94 23.63 0.59
N ASN A 357 15.29 22.35 0.57
CA ASN A 357 15.83 21.66 1.74
C ASN A 357 17.37 21.63 1.76
N GLU A 358 18.02 22.37 0.85
CA GLU A 358 19.49 22.45 0.74
C GLU A 358 20.20 21.08 0.68
N LEU A 359 19.54 20.08 0.05
CA LEU A 359 20.06 18.72 -0.01
C LEU A 359 21.18 18.59 -1.05
N ASN A 360 22.23 17.83 -0.71
CA ASN A 360 23.34 17.57 -1.62
C ASN A 360 23.04 16.44 -2.60
N VAL A 361 21.92 16.51 -3.31
CA VAL A 361 21.49 15.53 -4.32
C VAL A 361 21.68 16.10 -5.72
N ARG A 362 22.35 15.37 -6.62
CA ARG A 362 22.59 15.81 -8.01
C ARG A 362 21.49 15.30 -8.93
N VAL A 363 20.72 16.22 -9.51
CA VAL A 363 19.74 15.93 -10.55
C VAL A 363 20.43 15.79 -11.90
N THR A 364 20.69 14.57 -12.35
CA THR A 364 21.33 14.28 -13.64
C THR A 364 20.32 13.69 -14.63
N ARG A 365 20.59 13.83 -15.95
CA ARG A 365 19.70 13.33 -17.01
C ARG A 365 19.58 11.79 -17.04
N ASN A 366 20.52 11.09 -16.42
CA ASN A 366 20.56 9.62 -16.43
C ASN A 366 19.83 8.99 -15.23
N LYS A 367 19.44 9.79 -14.24
CA LYS A 367 18.66 9.32 -13.09
C LYS A 367 17.18 9.41 -13.40
N THR A 368 16.44 8.38 -13.03
CA THR A 368 14.97 8.40 -13.05
C THR A 368 14.42 9.28 -11.94
N ASN A 369 13.14 9.61 -11.98
CA ASN A 369 12.49 10.31 -10.87
C ASN A 369 12.50 9.47 -9.58
N GLU A 370 12.40 8.16 -9.71
CA GLU A 370 12.55 7.21 -8.61
C GLU A 370 13.94 7.27 -7.99
N ASP A 371 14.99 7.21 -8.81
CA ASP A 371 16.37 7.32 -8.32
C ASP A 371 16.59 8.62 -7.54
N LEU A 372 16.01 9.73 -8.02
CA LEU A 372 16.13 11.02 -7.36
C LEU A 372 15.40 11.09 -6.03
N LEU A 373 14.21 10.49 -5.94
CA LEU A 373 13.45 10.40 -4.68
C LEU A 373 14.17 9.54 -3.65
N THR A 374 14.77 8.42 -4.09
CA THR A 374 15.60 7.56 -3.24
C THR A 374 16.85 8.31 -2.74
N ASP A 375 17.55 9.02 -3.61
CA ASP A 375 18.72 9.83 -3.21
C ASP A 375 18.34 10.92 -2.18
N ILE A 376 17.14 11.48 -2.27
CA ILE A 376 16.63 12.45 -1.29
C ILE A 376 16.41 11.77 0.07
N GLU A 377 15.81 10.58 0.10
CA GLU A 377 15.65 9.81 1.33
C GLU A 377 17.00 9.56 2.02
N ASP A 378 17.97 9.08 1.25
CA ASP A 378 19.32 8.82 1.75
C ASP A 378 19.99 10.11 2.30
N ALA A 379 19.83 11.23 1.59
CA ALA A 379 20.39 12.50 2.01
C ALA A 379 19.75 13.04 3.31
N LEU A 380 18.44 12.88 3.46
CA LEU A 380 17.71 13.26 4.68
C LEU A 380 18.09 12.38 5.87
N GLU A 381 18.28 11.08 5.65
CA GLU A 381 18.74 10.16 6.70
C GLU A 381 20.15 10.51 7.20
N VAL A 382 21.05 10.83 6.28
CA VAL A 382 22.41 11.30 6.63
C VAL A 382 22.36 12.61 7.41
N ALA A 383 21.49 13.54 7.03
CA ALA A 383 21.33 14.80 7.74
C ALA A 383 20.77 14.63 9.16
N LYS A 384 19.82 13.73 9.35
CA LYS A 384 19.26 13.36 10.68
C LYS A 384 20.30 12.73 11.60
N ASN A 385 21.21 11.92 11.06
CA ASN A 385 22.25 11.24 11.81
C ASN A 385 23.49 12.11 12.11
N SER A 386 23.57 13.32 11.53
CA SER A 386 24.70 14.25 11.69
C SER A 386 24.41 15.39 12.67
N ASN A 387 23.20 15.51 13.19
CA ASN A 387 22.79 16.43 14.25
C ASN A 387 22.59 15.69 15.57
#